data_a2458de775fc46b7a703da3b077def14
#
_entry.id   a2458de775fc46b7a703da3b077def14
#
_cell.length_a   1.000
_cell.length_b   1.000
_cell.length_c   1.000
_cell.angle_alpha   90.00
_cell.angle_beta   90.00
_cell.angle_gamma   90.00
#
_symmetry.space_group_name_H-M   'P 1'
#
loop_
_entity.id
_entity.type
_entity.pdbx_description
1 polymer ?
#
loop_
_entity_poly.entity_id
_entity_poly.type
_entity_poly.pdbx_seq_one_letter_code
_entity_poly.pdbx_strand_id
1 'polypeptide(L)'
;MVSITDFIDVALYTVKRIEINDKVNFKTFKKDREVEIEKIDKGLFNVSENGFHREVFLNLDEKELKRTLKYLQKKEFPKSNKLWYKIIRTKK
;
A
#
# COMPACT_ATOMS: atom_id res chain seq x y z
N MET A 1 -6.25 2.74 -12.59
CA MET A 1 -5.68 3.77 -11.70
C MET A 1 -6.65 4.08 -10.58
N VAL A 2 -6.14 4.52 -9.46
CA VAL A 2 -6.94 4.82 -8.27
C VAL A 2 -6.81 6.31 -7.96
N SER A 3 -7.94 6.98 -7.66
CA SER A 3 -7.90 8.36 -7.20
C SER A 3 -7.24 8.42 -5.83
N ILE A 4 -6.48 9.49 -5.57
CA ILE A 4 -5.81 9.65 -4.28
C ILE A 4 -6.83 9.71 -3.13
N THR A 5 -8.02 10.21 -3.38
CA THR A 5 -9.05 10.27 -2.35
C THR A 5 -9.56 8.88 -1.97
N ASP A 6 -9.38 7.89 -2.84
CA ASP A 6 -9.84 6.51 -2.61
C ASP A 6 -8.69 5.58 -2.19
N PHE A 7 -7.47 6.09 -2.14
CA PHE A 7 -6.28 5.27 -1.92
C PHE A 7 -6.40 4.38 -0.69
N ILE A 8 -6.71 4.96 0.46
CA ILE A 8 -6.75 4.20 1.71
C ILE A 8 -7.89 3.17 1.69
N ASP A 9 -9.07 3.57 1.21
CA ASP A 9 -10.21 2.66 1.13
C ASP A 9 -9.94 1.49 0.20
N VAL A 10 -9.36 1.78 -0.97
CA VAL A 10 -9.02 0.72 -1.94
C VAL A 10 -7.96 -0.21 -1.37
N ALA A 11 -6.94 0.36 -0.71
CA ALA A 11 -5.89 -0.44 -0.10
C ALA A 11 -6.46 -1.40 0.94
N LEU A 12 -7.28 -0.88 1.87
CA LEU A 12 -7.85 -1.70 2.93
C LEU A 12 -8.81 -2.75 2.37
N TYR A 13 -9.60 -2.39 1.38
CA TYR A 13 -10.50 -3.33 0.73
C TYR A 13 -9.73 -4.47 0.07
N THR A 14 -8.67 -4.12 -0.66
CA THR A 14 -7.89 -5.09 -1.41
C THR A 14 -7.15 -6.07 -0.50
N VAL A 15 -6.50 -5.55 0.57
CA VAL A 15 -5.70 -6.43 1.42
C VAL A 15 -6.54 -7.44 2.18
N LYS A 16 -7.84 -7.20 2.33
CA LYS A 16 -8.73 -8.17 2.94
C LYS A 16 -9.07 -9.31 2.00
N ARG A 17 -8.90 -9.11 0.71
CA ARG A 17 -9.31 -10.08 -0.32
C ARG A 17 -8.17 -10.83 -0.97
N ILE A 18 -6.96 -10.29 -0.93
CA ILE A 18 -5.81 -11.00 -1.47
C ILE A 18 -5.43 -12.14 -0.52
N GLU A 19 -4.67 -13.09 -1.03
CA GLU A 19 -4.23 -14.23 -0.25
C GLU A 19 -2.96 -13.89 0.54
N ILE A 20 -2.68 -14.70 1.54
CA ILE A 20 -1.45 -14.54 2.31
C ILE A 20 -0.28 -14.64 1.33
N ASN A 21 0.69 -13.75 1.48
CA ASN A 21 1.87 -13.55 0.65
C ASN A 21 1.62 -12.77 -0.64
N ASP A 22 0.37 -12.46 -0.97
CA ASP A 22 0.09 -11.54 -2.07
C ASP A 22 0.37 -10.11 -1.63
N LYS A 23 0.58 -9.24 -2.61
CA LYS A 23 0.91 -7.85 -2.36
C LYS A 23 0.00 -6.94 -3.18
N VAL A 24 -0.15 -5.71 -2.72
CA VAL A 24 -0.76 -4.66 -3.52
C VAL A 24 0.22 -3.49 -3.59
N ASN A 25 0.39 -2.95 -4.78
CA ASN A 25 1.40 -1.94 -5.06
C ASN A 25 0.73 -0.68 -5.57
N PHE A 26 1.12 0.46 -5.00
CA PHE A 26 0.67 1.78 -5.43
C PHE A 26 1.88 2.61 -5.83
N LYS A 27 1.82 3.24 -6.99
CA LYS A 27 2.89 4.10 -7.48
C LYS A 27 2.35 5.44 -7.93
N THR A 28 3.17 6.48 -7.80
CA THR A 28 2.86 7.77 -8.40
C THR A 28 2.77 7.63 -9.91
N PHE A 29 2.19 8.62 -10.56
CA PHE A 29 2.06 8.60 -12.00
C PHE A 29 3.42 8.44 -12.68
N LYS A 30 4.44 9.11 -12.16
CA LYS A 30 5.80 9.01 -12.70
C LYS A 30 6.54 7.75 -12.26
N LYS A 31 5.96 6.98 -11.35
CA LYS A 31 6.51 5.72 -10.82
C LYS A 31 7.82 5.93 -10.06
N ASP A 32 8.06 7.14 -9.57
CA ASP A 32 9.25 7.45 -8.79
C ASP A 32 9.03 7.25 -7.29
N ARG A 33 7.79 7.03 -6.86
CA ARG A 33 7.45 6.76 -5.45
C ARG A 33 6.45 5.63 -5.39
N GLU A 34 6.61 4.79 -4.38
CA GLU A 34 5.86 3.55 -4.32
C GLU A 34 5.56 3.18 -2.87
N VAL A 35 4.36 2.65 -2.64
CA VAL A 35 3.98 2.03 -1.38
C VAL A 35 3.44 0.64 -1.71
N GLU A 36 3.99 -0.38 -1.05
CA GLU A 36 3.59 -1.76 -1.29
C GLU A 36 3.17 -2.39 0.02
N ILE A 37 2.03 -3.09 -0.02
CA ILE A 37 1.48 -3.76 1.16
C ILE A 37 1.51 -5.26 0.91
N GLU A 38 2.10 -6.01 1.82
CA GLU A 38 2.14 -7.47 1.75
C GLU A 38 1.25 -8.02 2.86
N LYS A 39 0.40 -8.98 2.51
CA LYS A 39 -0.40 -9.70 3.50
C LYS A 39 0.41 -10.89 3.99
N ILE A 40 0.88 -10.82 5.23
CA ILE A 40 1.76 -11.86 5.78
C ILE A 40 0.99 -12.92 6.55
N ASP A 41 -0.19 -12.56 7.04
CA ASP A 41 -1.06 -13.48 7.75
C ASP A 41 -2.45 -12.87 7.76
N LYS A 42 -3.42 -13.59 8.28
CA LYS A 42 -4.76 -13.07 8.42
C LYS A 42 -4.74 -11.87 9.37
N GLY A 43 -5.09 -10.69 8.85
CA GLY A 43 -5.11 -9.46 9.64
C GLY A 43 -3.74 -8.90 9.98
N LEU A 44 -2.67 -9.37 9.34
CA LEU A 44 -1.33 -8.85 9.54
C LEU A 44 -0.67 -8.49 8.22
N PHE A 45 0.01 -7.35 8.21
CA PHE A 45 0.55 -6.78 6.98
C PHE A 45 1.92 -6.18 7.20
N ASN A 46 2.74 -6.21 6.14
CA ASN A 46 3.97 -5.43 6.06
C ASN A 46 3.78 -4.36 5.01
N VAL A 47 4.37 -3.19 5.23
CA VAL A 47 4.32 -2.10 4.27
C VAL A 47 5.75 -1.69 3.94
N SER A 48 6.03 -1.52 2.65
CA SER A 48 7.32 -1.03 2.18
C SER A 48 7.12 0.33 1.52
N GLU A 49 7.91 1.29 1.94
CA GLU A 49 7.97 2.62 1.34
C GLU A 49 9.22 2.69 0.48
N ASN A 50 9.09 3.11 -0.76
CA ASN A 50 10.23 3.26 -1.65
C ASN A 50 10.01 4.50 -2.50
N GLY A 51 10.55 5.63 -2.04
CA GLY A 51 10.36 6.89 -2.72
C GLY A 51 11.23 7.93 -2.08
N PHE A 52 10.60 8.94 -1.48
CA PHE A 52 11.32 10.00 -0.80
C PHE A 52 12.22 9.43 0.29
N HIS A 53 11.71 8.40 1.00
CA HIS A 53 12.50 7.60 1.94
C HIS A 53 12.30 6.13 1.62
N ARG A 54 13.12 5.28 2.20
CA ARG A 54 12.96 3.83 2.15
C ARG A 54 12.76 3.34 3.58
N GLU A 55 11.61 2.78 3.84
CA GLU A 55 11.27 2.32 5.16
C GLU A 55 10.35 1.11 5.06
N VAL A 56 10.46 0.19 6.02
CA VAL A 56 9.62 -0.98 6.08
C VAL A 56 8.92 -1.00 7.42
N PHE A 57 7.62 -1.24 7.39
CA PHE A 57 6.78 -1.31 8.58
C PHE A 57 6.29 -2.75 8.69
N LEU A 58 6.62 -3.44 9.78
CA LEU A 58 6.39 -4.87 9.91
C LEU A 58 5.28 -5.18 10.90
N ASN A 59 4.55 -6.26 10.61
CA ASN A 59 3.57 -6.84 11.53
C ASN A 59 2.48 -5.88 11.97
N LEU A 60 1.95 -5.13 11.00
CA LEU A 60 0.88 -4.17 11.26
C LEU A 60 -0.47 -4.87 11.27
N ASP A 61 -1.29 -4.62 12.29
CA ASP A 61 -2.68 -5.04 12.23
C ASP A 61 -3.45 -4.05 11.35
N GLU A 62 -4.74 -4.30 11.14
CA GLU A 62 -5.52 -3.47 10.23
C GLU A 62 -5.57 -2.00 10.67
N LYS A 63 -5.68 -1.77 11.96
CA LYS A 63 -5.74 -0.41 12.51
C LYS A 63 -4.42 0.32 12.31
N GLU A 64 -3.32 -0.37 12.58
CA GLU A 64 -1.97 0.17 12.38
C GLU A 64 -1.70 0.38 10.89
N LEU A 65 -2.16 -0.52 10.06
CA LEU A 65 -2.04 -0.38 8.61
C LEU A 65 -2.70 0.90 8.12
N LYS A 66 -3.94 1.14 8.55
CA LYS A 66 -4.66 2.35 8.16
C LYS A 66 -3.90 3.61 8.57
N ARG A 67 -3.37 3.61 9.78
CA ARG A 67 -2.61 4.74 10.31
C ARG A 67 -1.33 4.98 9.50
N THR A 68 -0.63 3.89 9.18
CA THR A 68 0.59 3.95 8.39
C THR A 68 0.29 4.47 6.98
N LEU A 69 -0.79 4.02 6.35
CA LEU A 69 -1.15 4.47 5.03
C LEU A 69 -1.50 5.96 5.00
N LYS A 70 -2.15 6.46 6.03
CA LYS A 70 -2.43 7.90 6.13
C LYS A 70 -1.14 8.71 6.21
N TYR A 71 -0.19 8.23 7.00
CA TYR A 71 1.12 8.86 7.12
C TYR A 71 1.85 8.87 5.77
N LEU A 72 1.88 7.73 5.09
CA LEU A 72 2.59 7.59 3.82
C LEU A 72 1.92 8.38 2.70
N GLN A 73 0.60 8.50 2.73
CA GLN A 73 -0.11 9.29 1.74
C GLN A 73 0.35 10.75 1.77
N LYS A 74 0.49 11.29 2.96
CA LYS A 74 0.95 12.68 3.12
C LYS A 74 2.41 12.85 2.75
N LYS A 75 3.21 11.84 3.00
CA LYS A 75 4.66 11.90 2.79
C LYS A 75 5.05 11.64 1.34
N GLU A 76 4.46 10.61 0.74
CA GLU A 76 4.89 10.17 -0.59
C GLU A 76 3.96 10.65 -1.72
N PHE A 77 2.70 10.92 -1.42
CA PHE A 77 1.74 11.26 -2.44
C PHE A 77 1.04 12.62 -2.22
N PRO A 78 1.76 13.64 -1.68
CA PRO A 78 1.08 14.89 -1.29
C PRO A 78 0.50 15.68 -2.46
N LYS A 79 1.07 15.50 -3.66
CA LYS A 79 0.62 16.23 -4.85
C LYS A 79 0.06 15.31 -5.91
N SER A 80 -0.18 14.06 -5.57
CA SER A 80 -0.69 13.09 -6.53
C SER A 80 -2.22 13.18 -6.59
N ASN A 81 -2.76 13.08 -7.79
CA ASN A 81 -4.21 13.00 -7.99
C ASN A 81 -4.65 11.55 -8.19
N LYS A 82 -3.83 10.77 -8.86
CA LYS A 82 -4.11 9.38 -9.18
C LYS A 82 -2.86 8.54 -8.98
N LEU A 83 -3.07 7.27 -8.63
CA LEU A 83 -1.99 6.33 -8.41
C LEU A 83 -2.17 5.13 -9.31
N TRP A 84 -1.08 4.59 -9.81
CA TRP A 84 -1.08 3.26 -10.42
C TRP A 84 -1.37 2.25 -9.32
N TYR A 85 -2.12 1.22 -9.65
CA TYR A 85 -2.57 0.22 -8.71
C TYR A 85 -2.39 -1.16 -9.32
N LYS A 86 -1.79 -2.07 -8.58
CA LYS A 86 -1.49 -3.40 -9.08
C LYS A 86 -1.51 -4.41 -7.95
N ILE A 87 -2.14 -5.55 -8.20
CA ILE A 87 -2.08 -6.68 -7.29
C ILE A 87 -0.98 -7.61 -7.80
N ILE A 88 -0.07 -7.97 -6.91
CA ILE A 88 1.03 -8.88 -7.21
C ILE A 88 0.74 -10.19 -6.49
N ARG A 89 0.49 -11.23 -7.27
CA ARG A 89 0.18 -12.55 -6.71
C ARG A 89 1.42 -13.41 -6.74
N THR A 90 1.70 -14.04 -5.59
CA THR A 90 2.86 -14.91 -5.46
C THR A 90 2.51 -16.36 -5.76
N LYS A 91 1.24 -16.67 -5.77
CA LYS A 91 0.77 -18.02 -6.05
C LYS A 91 0.99 -18.36 -7.51
N LYS A 92 1.48 -19.55 -7.75
CA LYS A 92 1.74 -20.05 -9.11
C LYS A 92 0.58 -20.85 -9.66
#